data_1dff0968a276041a142b41c697fedabb
#
_entry.id   1dff0968a276041a142b41c697fedabb
#
_cell.length_a   1.000
_cell.length_b   1.000
_cell.length_c   1.000
_cell.angle_alpha   90.00
_cell.angle_beta   90.00
_cell.angle_gamma   90.00
#
_symmetry.space_group_name_H-M   'P 1'
#
loop_
_entity.id
_entity.type
_entity.pdbx_description
1 polymer ?
#
loop_
_entity_poly.entity_id
_entity_poly.type
_entity_poly.pdbx_seq_one_letter_code
_entity_poly.pdbx_strand_id
1 'polypeptide(L)'
;MPRLATSRRQAAGCAPLPSAHTGSRYARHAPERTLLYALVEAHYPDFIARIEAEGRSLPGYVREAFDAYLRCGVLEHGFLRVVCEHCRAERLVAFSCKKRGFCPSCGARRMAESARHLVEEVFGPRPVRQWVLSFPYPLRFLFASKPEAIGPVLGIVQRVIAGWLADQAGIDRASAQCGAVTLIQRFGSALNLNIHFHMLWLDGVYVEATELPRRELRLHRARAPTTAQLTQLAATIAHRVCRHLTRKGWLEGEGESAFLADSAAGDDSMDGLRMSSITYRIATGRDAGCKVVTLQTLPGDAGSLEGEAGKVGGFSLHAGVAAEAHESHKLEKLCRYITRPAISEKRLSIALQAGCVTSSRPRGAMAPRMWNGIRWISSPSWRRWSRHLARISPASTAYSPRMQTCVRS
;
A
#
# COMPACT_ATOMS: atom_id res chain seq x y z
N MET A 1 7.42 -75.78 -30.93
CA MET A 1 7.48 -74.90 -29.77
C MET A 1 8.40 -73.74 -30.09
N PRO A 2 7.90 -72.54 -30.37
CA PRO A 2 8.76 -71.37 -30.62
C PRO A 2 9.01 -70.61 -29.29
N ARG A 3 10.28 -70.23 -29.14
CA ARG A 3 10.78 -69.45 -27.98
C ARG A 3 10.30 -68.02 -28.06
N LEU A 4 9.64 -67.54 -27.00
CA LEU A 4 9.31 -66.13 -26.81
C LEU A 4 10.57 -65.29 -26.55
N ALA A 5 10.86 -64.30 -27.45
CA ALA A 5 11.89 -63.30 -27.28
C ALA A 5 11.36 -62.22 -26.35
N THR A 6 12.00 -62.05 -25.17
CA THR A 6 11.77 -60.93 -24.24
C THR A 6 12.47 -59.69 -24.74
N SER A 7 11.69 -58.76 -25.29
CA SER A 7 12.17 -57.43 -25.64
C SER A 7 12.45 -56.64 -24.35
N ARG A 8 13.72 -56.43 -24.04
CA ARG A 8 14.18 -55.42 -23.06
C ARG A 8 13.90 -54.02 -23.63
N ARG A 9 12.85 -53.37 -23.13
CA ARG A 9 12.71 -51.91 -23.31
C ARG A 9 13.87 -51.21 -22.58
N GLN A 10 14.80 -50.68 -23.34
CA GLN A 10 15.81 -49.73 -22.85
C GLN A 10 15.09 -48.53 -22.27
N ALA A 11 15.37 -48.24 -21.01
CA ALA A 11 14.94 -47.01 -20.36
C ALA A 11 15.63 -45.82 -21.14
N ALA A 12 14.80 -45.05 -21.82
CA ALA A 12 15.23 -43.81 -22.42
C ALA A 12 15.77 -42.90 -21.30
N GLY A 13 17.09 -42.68 -21.34
CA GLY A 13 17.77 -41.76 -20.46
C GLY A 13 17.12 -40.39 -20.60
N CYS A 14 16.80 -39.78 -19.47
CA CYS A 14 16.32 -38.42 -19.39
C CYS A 14 17.40 -37.50 -19.99
N ALA A 15 17.22 -37.08 -21.25
CA ALA A 15 18.12 -36.11 -21.86
C ALA A 15 18.08 -34.81 -21.02
N PRO A 16 19.20 -34.16 -20.71
CA PRO A 16 19.19 -32.88 -20.07
C PRO A 16 18.49 -31.90 -21.00
N LEU A 17 17.36 -31.33 -20.54
CA LEU A 17 16.69 -30.23 -21.22
C LEU A 17 17.68 -29.11 -21.48
N PRO A 18 17.69 -28.50 -22.70
CA PRO A 18 18.60 -27.42 -23.02
C PRO A 18 18.43 -26.29 -22.03
N SER A 19 19.53 -25.91 -21.41
CA SER A 19 19.66 -24.81 -20.45
C SER A 19 19.52 -23.45 -21.15
N ALA A 20 18.29 -23.06 -21.52
CA ALA A 20 17.99 -21.77 -22.11
C ALA A 20 16.79 -21.09 -21.46
N HIS A 21 16.56 -21.36 -20.20
CA HIS A 21 15.84 -20.44 -19.32
C HIS A 21 16.69 -20.32 -18.05
N THR A 22 17.24 -19.12 -17.83
CA THR A 22 17.72 -18.64 -16.54
C THR A 22 16.52 -18.51 -15.59
N GLY A 23 15.81 -19.59 -15.39
CA GLY A 23 14.78 -19.72 -14.37
C GLY A 23 15.44 -19.51 -13.04
N SER A 24 15.12 -18.45 -12.37
CA SER A 24 15.65 -18.13 -11.04
C SER A 24 15.48 -19.38 -10.16
N ARG A 25 16.62 -19.99 -9.81
CA ARG A 25 16.65 -21.18 -8.95
C ARG A 25 15.92 -20.81 -7.66
N TYR A 26 14.85 -21.54 -7.32
CA TYR A 26 14.13 -21.28 -6.08
C TYR A 26 15.12 -21.28 -4.90
N ALA A 27 15.24 -20.15 -4.26
CA ALA A 27 15.93 -20.01 -2.98
C ALA A 27 14.89 -19.78 -1.90
N ARG A 28 15.00 -20.52 -0.79
CA ARG A 28 14.16 -20.25 0.40
C ARG A 28 14.34 -18.78 0.80
N HIS A 29 13.24 -18.11 1.04
CA HIS A 29 13.30 -16.83 1.72
C HIS A 29 13.84 -17.04 3.14
N ALA A 30 14.92 -16.35 3.50
CA ALA A 30 15.60 -16.45 4.78
C ALA A 30 15.46 -15.10 5.54
N PRO A 31 14.29 -14.78 6.12
CA PRO A 31 14.08 -13.52 6.82
C PRO A 31 15.02 -13.36 8.01
N GLU A 32 15.42 -14.45 8.65
CA GLU A 32 16.39 -14.49 9.73
C GLU A 32 17.77 -13.91 9.40
N ARG A 33 18.07 -13.73 8.10
CA ARG A 33 19.30 -13.10 7.60
C ARG A 33 19.14 -11.62 7.31
N THR A 34 17.96 -11.06 7.53
CA THR A 34 17.69 -9.66 7.19
C THR A 34 17.91 -8.76 8.39
N LEU A 35 18.34 -7.52 8.12
CA LEU A 35 18.50 -6.51 9.17
C LEU A 35 17.19 -6.24 9.92
N LEU A 36 16.06 -6.27 9.21
CA LEU A 36 14.76 -6.10 9.84
C LEU A 36 14.45 -7.17 10.85
N TYR A 37 14.76 -8.44 10.54
CA TYR A 37 14.54 -9.54 11.44
C TYR A 37 15.37 -9.36 12.71
N ALA A 38 16.68 -9.12 12.58
CA ALA A 38 17.56 -8.90 13.70
C ALA A 38 17.11 -7.74 14.62
N LEU A 39 16.63 -6.65 14.02
CA LEU A 39 16.09 -5.51 14.78
C LEU A 39 14.79 -5.87 15.53
N VAL A 40 13.88 -6.59 14.88
CA VAL A 40 12.63 -7.02 15.52
C VAL A 40 12.91 -8.00 16.64
N GLU A 41 13.73 -9.01 16.40
CA GLU A 41 14.11 -10.03 17.39
C GLU A 41 14.75 -9.40 18.62
N ALA A 42 15.71 -8.48 18.43
CA ALA A 42 16.43 -7.85 19.54
C ALA A 42 15.58 -6.87 20.35
N HIS A 43 14.63 -6.15 19.74
CA HIS A 43 13.96 -5.02 20.40
C HIS A 43 12.48 -5.23 20.70
N TYR A 44 11.85 -6.24 20.13
CA TYR A 44 10.42 -6.49 20.33
C TYR A 44 10.08 -6.85 21.78
N PRO A 45 10.84 -7.72 22.48
CA PRO A 45 10.58 -8.01 23.89
C PRO A 45 10.65 -6.77 24.79
N ASP A 46 11.70 -5.96 24.64
CA ASP A 46 11.86 -4.71 25.41
C ASP A 46 10.74 -3.71 25.14
N PHE A 47 10.27 -3.67 23.89
CA PHE A 47 9.15 -2.82 23.52
C PHE A 47 7.85 -3.23 24.22
N ILE A 48 7.54 -4.53 24.29
CA ILE A 48 6.38 -5.04 25.01
C ILE A 48 6.49 -4.70 26.49
N ALA A 49 7.61 -5.07 27.12
CA ALA A 49 7.83 -4.83 28.55
C ALA A 49 7.62 -3.36 28.93
N ARG A 50 8.06 -2.43 28.07
CA ARG A 50 7.90 -1.01 28.31
C ARG A 50 6.46 -0.52 28.17
N ILE A 51 5.72 -1.00 27.18
CA ILE A 51 4.30 -0.66 27.02
C ILE A 51 3.49 -1.15 28.22
N GLU A 52 3.83 -2.34 28.73
CA GLU A 52 3.19 -2.92 29.90
C GLU A 52 3.55 -2.16 31.18
N ALA A 53 4.80 -1.73 31.33
CA ALA A 53 5.24 -0.88 32.45
C ALA A 53 4.54 0.50 32.46
N GLU A 54 4.09 0.99 31.30
CA GLU A 54 3.27 2.22 31.18
C GLU A 54 1.77 1.94 31.44
N GLY A 55 1.39 0.76 31.95
CA GLY A 55 0.01 0.36 32.20
C GLY A 55 -0.84 0.14 30.93
N ARG A 56 -0.19 0.01 29.78
CA ARG A 56 -0.85 -0.19 28.47
C ARG A 56 -0.58 -1.57 27.91
N SER A 57 -1.44 -2.09 27.09
CA SER A 57 -1.24 -3.35 26.38
C SER A 57 -1.33 -3.16 24.87
N LEU A 58 -0.56 -3.95 24.12
CA LEU A 58 -0.73 -4.01 22.67
C LEU A 58 -1.93 -4.90 22.32
N PRO A 59 -2.76 -4.50 21.36
CA PRO A 59 -3.82 -5.35 20.84
C PRO A 59 -3.27 -6.70 20.36
N GLY A 60 -4.03 -7.79 20.54
CA GLY A 60 -3.61 -9.15 20.21
C GLY A 60 -3.15 -9.30 18.75
N TYR A 61 -3.85 -8.67 17.79
CA TYR A 61 -3.46 -8.72 16.38
C TYR A 61 -2.09 -8.08 16.09
N VAL A 62 -1.65 -7.12 16.95
CA VAL A 62 -0.31 -6.52 16.85
C VAL A 62 0.74 -7.51 17.29
N ARG A 63 0.54 -8.15 18.45
CA ARG A 63 1.43 -9.21 18.97
C ARG A 63 1.55 -10.34 17.96
N GLU A 64 0.43 -10.87 17.49
CA GLU A 64 0.40 -11.90 16.45
C GLU A 64 1.17 -11.53 15.17
N ALA A 65 1.15 -10.26 14.77
CA ALA A 65 1.86 -9.83 13.56
C ALA A 65 3.37 -9.91 13.74
N PHE A 66 3.89 -9.54 14.92
CA PHE A 66 5.31 -9.69 15.27
C PHE A 66 5.71 -11.14 15.40
N ASP A 67 4.96 -11.92 16.17
CA ASP A 67 5.24 -13.34 16.43
C ASP A 67 5.21 -14.16 15.14
N ALA A 68 4.21 -13.91 14.28
CA ALA A 68 4.13 -14.56 12.99
C ALA A 68 5.27 -14.17 12.05
N TYR A 69 5.75 -12.90 12.12
CA TYR A 69 6.90 -12.46 11.33
C TYR A 69 8.19 -13.17 11.75
N LEU A 70 8.45 -13.28 13.04
CA LEU A 70 9.64 -13.96 13.58
C LEU A 70 9.67 -15.47 13.22
N ARG A 71 8.53 -16.07 12.96
CA ARG A 71 8.41 -17.47 12.48
C ARG A 71 8.37 -17.61 10.96
N CYS A 72 8.29 -16.50 10.24
CA CYS A 72 8.07 -16.52 8.78
C CYS A 72 9.28 -17.04 8.01
N GLY A 73 9.10 -18.11 7.26
CA GLY A 73 10.14 -18.66 6.39
C GLY A 73 11.21 -19.46 7.10
N VAL A 74 11.09 -19.65 8.40
CA VAL A 74 12.01 -20.44 9.23
C VAL A 74 11.54 -21.90 9.25
N LEU A 75 12.39 -22.83 8.84
CA LEU A 75 12.02 -24.25 8.68
C LEU A 75 11.63 -24.92 10.01
N GLU A 76 12.23 -24.49 11.11
CA GLU A 76 11.96 -24.99 12.47
C GLU A 76 10.50 -24.75 12.92
N HIS A 77 9.85 -23.72 12.33
CA HIS A 77 8.45 -23.39 12.58
C HIS A 77 7.47 -24.04 11.60
N GLY A 78 7.97 -24.99 10.80
CA GLY A 78 7.17 -25.80 9.91
C GLY A 78 7.41 -25.53 8.42
N PHE A 79 7.23 -26.58 7.64
CA PHE A 79 7.46 -26.58 6.20
C PHE A 79 6.58 -27.61 5.48
N LEU A 80 6.46 -27.46 4.17
CA LEU A 80 5.97 -28.46 3.25
C LEU A 80 7.16 -29.13 2.58
N ARG A 81 7.15 -30.47 2.53
CA ARG A 81 8.04 -31.27 1.70
C ARG A 81 7.36 -31.49 0.36
N VAL A 82 7.91 -30.89 -0.68
CA VAL A 82 7.42 -31.04 -2.05
C VAL A 82 8.31 -32.02 -2.78
N VAL A 83 7.72 -33.07 -3.34
CA VAL A 83 8.41 -34.10 -4.09
C VAL A 83 7.94 -34.08 -5.53
N CYS A 84 8.87 -34.06 -6.49
CA CYS A 84 8.55 -34.20 -7.90
C CYS A 84 8.21 -35.66 -8.20
N GLU A 85 7.01 -35.95 -8.69
CA GLU A 85 6.60 -37.32 -9.02
C GLU A 85 7.44 -37.94 -10.12
N HIS A 86 7.95 -37.14 -11.04
CA HIS A 86 8.71 -37.61 -12.19
C HIS A 86 10.19 -37.91 -11.85
N CYS A 87 10.92 -36.95 -11.26
CA CYS A 87 12.37 -37.08 -10.98
C CYS A 87 12.69 -37.33 -9.49
N ARG A 88 11.67 -37.41 -8.63
CA ARG A 88 11.78 -37.65 -7.18
C ARG A 88 12.61 -36.57 -6.44
N ALA A 89 12.96 -35.47 -7.11
CA ALA A 89 13.62 -34.35 -6.46
C ALA A 89 12.75 -33.75 -5.37
N GLU A 90 13.36 -33.47 -4.24
CA GLU A 90 12.65 -32.96 -3.06
C GLU A 90 13.04 -31.51 -2.77
N ARG A 91 12.07 -30.76 -2.24
CA ARG A 91 12.29 -29.39 -1.76
C ARG A 91 11.50 -29.14 -0.49
N LEU A 92 12.11 -28.45 0.47
CA LEU A 92 11.45 -27.93 1.65
C LEU A 92 11.01 -26.50 1.41
N VAL A 93 9.74 -26.24 1.64
CA VAL A 93 9.11 -24.92 1.51
C VAL A 93 8.61 -24.52 2.89
N ALA A 94 9.35 -23.63 3.56
CA ALA A 94 8.98 -23.11 4.87
C ALA A 94 7.64 -22.35 4.83
N PHE A 95 6.87 -22.44 5.90
CA PHE A 95 5.62 -21.70 6.00
C PHE A 95 5.85 -20.20 6.04
N SER A 96 4.97 -19.45 5.41
CA SER A 96 4.99 -17.99 5.37
C SER A 96 3.91 -17.40 6.28
N CYS A 97 4.20 -16.29 6.94
CA CYS A 97 3.27 -15.64 7.88
C CYS A 97 2.04 -15.03 7.17
N LYS A 98 2.10 -14.79 5.89
CA LYS A 98 1.07 -14.08 5.09
C LYS A 98 0.69 -12.69 5.65
N LYS A 99 1.42 -12.17 6.64
CA LYS A 99 1.23 -10.82 7.21
C LYS A 99 1.77 -9.76 6.24
N ARG A 100 1.04 -9.52 5.18
CA ARG A 100 1.45 -8.79 3.97
C ARG A 100 1.77 -7.32 4.19
N GLY A 101 1.25 -6.73 5.27
CA GLY A 101 1.53 -5.35 5.64
C GLY A 101 2.77 -5.19 6.49
N PHE A 102 3.18 -6.21 7.21
CA PHE A 102 4.31 -6.20 8.14
C PHE A 102 5.54 -6.87 7.52
N CYS A 103 5.42 -8.12 7.10
CA CYS A 103 6.52 -8.89 6.53
C CYS A 103 6.89 -8.40 5.12
N PRO A 104 8.11 -7.88 4.89
CA PRO A 104 8.50 -7.36 3.57
C PRO A 104 8.47 -8.41 2.48
N SER A 105 8.83 -9.64 2.79
CA SER A 105 8.83 -10.75 1.84
C SER A 105 7.42 -11.15 1.41
N CYS A 106 6.52 -11.37 2.36
CA CYS A 106 5.13 -11.68 2.06
C CYS A 106 4.44 -10.50 1.36
N GLY A 107 4.79 -9.25 1.74
CA GLY A 107 4.35 -8.03 1.09
C GLY A 107 4.85 -7.89 -0.33
N ALA A 108 6.13 -8.17 -0.60
CA ALA A 108 6.71 -8.10 -1.94
C ALA A 108 6.12 -9.15 -2.90
N ARG A 109 5.90 -10.38 -2.42
CA ARG A 109 5.21 -11.41 -3.21
C ARG A 109 3.80 -10.96 -3.59
N ARG A 110 3.03 -10.49 -2.63
CA ARG A 110 1.70 -9.98 -2.91
C ARG A 110 1.71 -8.79 -3.86
N MET A 111 2.67 -7.87 -3.71
CA MET A 111 2.82 -6.74 -4.62
C MET A 111 2.99 -7.23 -6.07
N ALA A 112 3.85 -8.21 -6.30
CA ALA A 112 4.07 -8.76 -7.64
C ALA A 112 2.82 -9.47 -8.19
N GLU A 113 2.18 -10.32 -7.39
CA GLU A 113 0.95 -11.02 -7.75
C GLU A 113 -0.20 -10.06 -8.05
N SER A 114 -0.40 -9.05 -7.17
CA SER A 114 -1.45 -8.05 -7.36
C SER A 114 -1.18 -7.15 -8.56
N ALA A 115 0.07 -6.74 -8.79
CA ALA A 115 0.41 -5.92 -9.95
C ALA A 115 0.14 -6.66 -11.25
N ARG A 116 0.54 -7.94 -11.34
CA ARG A 116 0.25 -8.78 -12.51
C ARG A 116 -1.26 -8.91 -12.76
N HIS A 117 -2.01 -9.29 -11.74
CA HIS A 117 -3.48 -9.41 -11.85
C HIS A 117 -4.14 -8.09 -12.29
N LEU A 118 -3.72 -6.95 -11.73
CA LEU A 118 -4.26 -5.65 -12.12
C LEU A 118 -3.95 -5.32 -13.58
N VAL A 119 -2.74 -5.63 -14.06
CA VAL A 119 -2.33 -5.33 -15.44
C VAL A 119 -3.01 -6.29 -16.44
N GLU A 120 -2.99 -7.60 -16.17
CA GLU A 120 -3.41 -8.61 -17.13
C GLU A 120 -4.93 -8.80 -17.15
N GLU A 121 -5.57 -8.81 -15.98
CA GLU A 121 -6.97 -9.23 -15.85
C GLU A 121 -7.93 -8.06 -15.57
N VAL A 122 -7.48 -7.02 -14.84
CA VAL A 122 -8.38 -5.93 -14.43
C VAL A 122 -8.37 -4.78 -15.44
N PHE A 123 -7.20 -4.22 -15.74
CA PHE A 123 -7.10 -3.07 -16.64
C PHE A 123 -6.93 -3.49 -18.10
N GLY A 124 -6.08 -4.49 -18.36
CA GLY A 124 -5.72 -4.85 -19.74
C GLY A 124 -5.10 -3.67 -20.50
N PRO A 125 -5.20 -3.64 -21.85
CA PRO A 125 -4.65 -2.56 -22.68
C PRO A 125 -5.58 -1.34 -22.70
N ARG A 126 -5.77 -0.70 -21.56
CA ARG A 126 -6.61 0.49 -21.39
C ARG A 126 -5.83 1.63 -20.77
N PRO A 127 -6.12 2.89 -21.10
CA PRO A 127 -5.48 4.03 -20.48
C PRO A 127 -5.93 4.17 -19.01
N VAL A 128 -4.97 4.38 -18.13
CA VAL A 128 -5.18 4.44 -16.68
C VAL A 128 -4.49 5.67 -16.10
N ARG A 129 -5.17 6.40 -15.23
CA ARG A 129 -4.61 7.54 -14.48
C ARG A 129 -4.60 7.25 -13.00
N GLN A 130 -3.47 7.55 -12.38
CA GLN A 130 -3.33 7.49 -10.93
C GLN A 130 -3.82 8.79 -10.30
N TRP A 131 -4.73 8.65 -9.35
CA TRP A 131 -5.18 9.71 -8.47
C TRP A 131 -4.69 9.43 -7.05
N VAL A 132 -4.19 10.44 -6.37
CA VAL A 132 -3.74 10.33 -4.96
C VAL A 132 -4.46 11.40 -4.15
N LEU A 133 -5.21 10.97 -3.15
CA LEU A 133 -5.89 11.86 -2.22
C LEU A 133 -5.29 11.71 -0.82
N SER A 134 -4.74 12.79 -0.30
CA SER A 134 -4.26 12.89 1.08
C SER A 134 -5.21 13.71 1.93
N PHE A 135 -5.31 13.36 3.20
CA PHE A 135 -6.23 13.99 4.16
C PHE A 135 -5.49 14.84 5.20
N PRO A 136 -6.14 15.84 5.83
CA PRO A 136 -5.60 16.57 6.96
C PRO A 136 -5.37 15.67 8.18
N TYR A 137 -4.51 16.06 9.10
CA TYR A 137 -4.11 15.27 10.26
C TYR A 137 -5.28 14.78 11.12
N PRO A 138 -6.31 15.59 11.44
CA PRO A 138 -7.46 15.12 12.19
C PRO A 138 -8.16 13.94 11.51
N LEU A 139 -8.39 14.00 10.19
CA LEU A 139 -9.03 12.90 9.46
C LEU A 139 -8.15 11.66 9.37
N ARG A 140 -6.81 11.81 9.30
CA ARG A 140 -5.91 10.63 9.37
C ARG A 140 -6.04 9.92 10.72
N PHE A 141 -6.21 10.68 11.80
CA PHE A 141 -6.47 10.13 13.12
C PHE A 141 -7.83 9.42 13.17
N LEU A 142 -8.89 10.10 12.73
CA LEU A 142 -10.23 9.52 12.66
C LEU A 142 -10.23 8.18 11.90
N PHE A 143 -9.65 8.15 10.72
CA PHE A 143 -9.59 6.91 9.90
C PHE A 143 -8.70 5.81 10.49
N ALA A 144 -7.78 6.16 11.35
CA ALA A 144 -6.97 5.20 12.09
C ALA A 144 -7.70 4.64 13.31
N SER A 145 -8.51 5.46 13.97
CA SER A 145 -9.28 5.09 15.16
C SER A 145 -10.63 4.48 14.81
N LYS A 146 -11.29 4.99 13.77
CA LYS A 146 -12.60 4.57 13.27
C LYS A 146 -12.51 4.12 11.80
N PRO A 147 -11.99 2.91 11.52
CA PRO A 147 -11.83 2.42 10.14
C PRO A 147 -13.13 2.36 9.33
N GLU A 148 -14.28 2.25 10.00
CA GLU A 148 -15.62 2.26 9.40
C GLU A 148 -15.94 3.57 8.69
N ALA A 149 -15.30 4.68 9.06
CA ALA A 149 -15.46 5.97 8.38
C ALA A 149 -14.88 5.97 6.95
N ILE A 150 -13.93 5.09 6.65
CA ILE A 150 -13.18 5.09 5.39
C ILE A 150 -14.09 4.72 4.20
N GLY A 151 -14.94 3.72 4.36
CA GLY A 151 -15.82 3.23 3.27
C GLY A 151 -16.76 4.30 2.72
N PRO A 152 -17.57 4.95 3.55
CA PRO A 152 -18.43 6.05 3.13
C PRO A 152 -17.68 7.23 2.50
N VAL A 153 -16.52 7.59 3.07
CA VAL A 153 -15.64 8.65 2.52
C VAL A 153 -15.11 8.27 1.15
N LEU A 154 -14.65 7.03 0.97
CA LEU A 154 -14.24 6.53 -0.34
C LEU A 154 -15.39 6.61 -1.36
N GLY A 155 -16.60 6.24 -0.98
CA GLY A 155 -17.78 6.36 -1.84
C GLY A 155 -18.09 7.80 -2.26
N ILE A 156 -17.85 8.80 -1.39
CA ILE A 156 -17.96 10.22 -1.73
C ILE A 156 -16.91 10.60 -2.77
N VAL A 157 -15.64 10.24 -2.54
CA VAL A 157 -14.53 10.52 -3.46
C VAL A 157 -14.78 9.91 -4.83
N GLN A 158 -15.20 8.65 -4.86
CA GLN A 158 -15.50 7.94 -6.11
C GLN A 158 -16.62 8.65 -6.92
N ARG A 159 -17.71 9.06 -6.28
CA ARG A 159 -18.79 9.77 -6.99
C ARG A 159 -18.35 11.13 -7.54
N VAL A 160 -17.49 11.84 -6.81
CA VAL A 160 -16.98 13.14 -7.28
C VAL A 160 -16.07 12.96 -8.50
N ILE A 161 -15.12 12.03 -8.45
CA ILE A 161 -14.20 11.78 -9.57
C ILE A 161 -14.95 11.19 -10.77
N ALA A 162 -15.86 10.23 -10.57
CA ALA A 162 -16.65 9.63 -11.63
C ALA A 162 -17.52 10.67 -12.35
N GLY A 163 -18.18 11.55 -11.60
CA GLY A 163 -18.96 12.64 -12.18
C GLY A 163 -18.10 13.59 -12.99
N TRP A 164 -16.93 13.96 -12.50
CA TRP A 164 -15.99 14.80 -13.24
C TRP A 164 -15.50 14.13 -14.53
N LEU A 165 -15.17 12.82 -14.50
CA LEU A 165 -14.76 12.06 -15.68
C LEU A 165 -15.86 12.03 -16.74
N ALA A 166 -17.13 11.85 -16.35
CA ALA A 166 -18.28 11.89 -17.24
C ALA A 166 -18.43 13.28 -17.90
N ASP A 167 -18.36 14.35 -17.11
CA ASP A 167 -18.42 15.73 -17.61
C ASP A 167 -17.28 16.03 -18.59
N GLN A 168 -16.04 15.58 -18.31
CA GLN A 168 -14.89 15.78 -19.21
C GLN A 168 -15.00 14.97 -20.51
N ALA A 169 -15.66 13.84 -20.47
CA ALA A 169 -15.94 13.02 -21.66
C ALA A 169 -17.15 13.51 -22.45
N GLY A 170 -17.92 14.48 -21.94
CA GLY A 170 -19.15 14.98 -22.56
C GLY A 170 -20.29 13.96 -22.53
N ILE A 171 -20.29 13.06 -21.54
CA ILE A 171 -21.25 11.95 -21.41
C ILE A 171 -22.17 12.20 -20.21
N ASP A 172 -23.45 11.92 -20.40
CA ASP A 172 -24.40 11.98 -19.28
C ASP A 172 -24.01 11.02 -18.15
N ARG A 173 -24.05 11.53 -16.91
CA ARG A 173 -23.63 10.79 -15.72
C ARG A 173 -24.43 9.53 -15.44
N ALA A 174 -25.67 9.45 -15.92
CA ALA A 174 -26.52 8.28 -15.74
C ALA A 174 -26.09 7.11 -16.65
N SER A 175 -25.59 7.44 -17.86
CA SER A 175 -25.10 6.45 -18.84
C SER A 175 -23.61 6.14 -18.70
N ALA A 176 -22.84 7.02 -18.03
CA ALA A 176 -21.40 6.89 -17.88
C ALA A 176 -21.02 5.77 -16.88
N GLN A 177 -20.24 4.81 -17.34
CA GLN A 177 -19.69 3.74 -16.50
C GLN A 177 -18.20 3.99 -16.27
N CYS A 178 -17.80 4.11 -15.00
CA CYS A 178 -16.42 4.33 -14.57
C CYS A 178 -15.85 3.10 -13.87
N GLY A 179 -14.55 2.88 -14.04
CA GLY A 179 -13.82 1.82 -13.34
C GLY A 179 -12.62 2.36 -12.56
N ALA A 180 -12.48 1.91 -11.31
CA ALA A 180 -11.34 2.27 -10.48
C ALA A 180 -10.92 1.16 -9.52
N VAL A 181 -9.63 1.07 -9.26
CA VAL A 181 -9.05 0.28 -8.16
C VAL A 181 -8.45 1.23 -7.15
N THR A 182 -8.90 1.16 -5.90
CA THR A 182 -8.40 1.99 -4.80
C THR A 182 -7.65 1.16 -3.78
N LEU A 183 -6.44 1.59 -3.45
CA LEU A 183 -5.68 1.07 -2.33
C LEU A 183 -5.55 2.15 -1.25
N ILE A 184 -5.94 1.78 -0.04
CA ILE A 184 -5.82 2.65 1.13
C ILE A 184 -4.44 2.42 1.72
N GLN A 185 -3.51 3.33 1.46
CA GLN A 185 -2.20 3.30 2.12
C GLN A 185 -2.30 3.98 3.48
N ARG A 186 -1.67 3.36 4.48
CA ARG A 186 -1.72 3.85 5.87
C ARG A 186 -0.41 4.46 6.35
N PHE A 187 0.62 4.49 5.50
CA PHE A 187 1.97 4.93 5.86
C PHE A 187 2.52 5.97 4.88
N GLY A 188 3.27 6.91 5.39
CA GLY A 188 4.03 7.89 4.60
C GLY A 188 5.45 7.39 4.29
N SER A 189 6.21 8.21 3.57
CA SER A 189 7.62 7.93 3.21
C SER A 189 8.54 7.81 4.44
N ALA A 190 8.20 8.48 5.53
CA ALA A 190 8.91 8.41 6.80
C ALA A 190 8.38 7.31 7.74
N LEU A 191 7.62 6.36 7.23
CA LEU A 191 6.95 5.30 8.00
C LEU A 191 6.00 5.83 9.09
N ASN A 192 5.61 7.09 9.01
CA ASN A 192 4.59 7.68 9.86
C ASN A 192 3.20 7.24 9.44
N LEU A 193 2.25 7.31 10.35
CA LEU A 193 0.85 7.04 10.04
C LEU A 193 0.31 8.16 9.14
N ASN A 194 0.03 7.80 7.90
CA ASN A 194 -0.47 8.70 6.87
C ASN A 194 -1.49 7.96 6.01
N ILE A 195 -2.77 8.06 6.38
CA ILE A 195 -3.83 7.43 5.61
C ILE A 195 -4.13 8.30 4.40
N HIS A 196 -4.04 7.69 3.22
CA HIS A 196 -4.32 8.33 1.94
C HIS A 196 -4.77 7.29 0.93
N PHE A 197 -5.47 7.75 -0.11
CA PHE A 197 -6.00 6.88 -1.15
C PHE A 197 -5.11 6.96 -2.40
N HIS A 198 -4.63 5.80 -2.84
CA HIS A 198 -4.09 5.61 -4.17
C HIS A 198 -5.16 4.96 -5.03
N MET A 199 -5.60 5.66 -6.05
CA MET A 199 -6.67 5.21 -6.95
C MET A 199 -6.12 5.13 -8.36
N LEU A 200 -6.33 4.00 -9.02
CA LEU A 200 -6.10 3.83 -10.45
C LEU A 200 -7.47 3.84 -11.13
N TRP A 201 -7.72 4.86 -11.93
CA TRP A 201 -8.94 5.03 -12.70
C TRP A 201 -8.68 4.77 -14.16
N LEU A 202 -9.63 4.16 -14.85
CA LEU A 202 -9.67 4.25 -16.30
C LEU A 202 -9.73 5.73 -16.70
N ASP A 203 -8.90 6.14 -17.67
CA ASP A 203 -8.76 7.56 -18.06
C ASP A 203 -9.86 7.98 -19.02
N GLY A 204 -11.10 7.74 -18.60
CA GLY A 204 -12.33 7.98 -19.35
C GLY A 204 -13.52 7.22 -18.78
N VAL A 205 -14.61 7.21 -19.52
CA VAL A 205 -15.85 6.53 -19.17
C VAL A 205 -16.29 5.60 -20.30
N TYR A 206 -16.92 4.50 -19.95
CA TYR A 206 -17.56 3.59 -20.89
C TYR A 206 -19.04 3.94 -21.06
N VAL A 207 -19.52 3.81 -22.27
CA VAL A 207 -20.94 3.94 -22.63
C VAL A 207 -21.34 2.73 -23.49
N GLU A 208 -22.52 2.21 -23.28
CA GLU A 208 -23.10 1.20 -24.17
C GLU A 208 -23.44 1.83 -25.53
N ALA A 209 -22.91 1.28 -26.62
CA ALA A 209 -23.29 1.66 -27.96
C ALA A 209 -24.66 1.08 -28.28
N THR A 210 -25.66 1.95 -28.44
CA THR A 210 -27.07 1.57 -28.73
C THR A 210 -27.30 1.17 -30.16
N GLU A 211 -26.36 1.45 -31.08
CA GLU A 211 -26.55 1.32 -32.54
C GLU A 211 -26.03 -0.02 -33.10
N LEU A 212 -25.49 -0.91 -32.31
CA LEU A 212 -24.95 -2.19 -32.76
C LEU A 212 -25.77 -3.39 -32.25
N PRO A 213 -25.93 -4.49 -33.05
CA PRO A 213 -26.66 -5.67 -32.61
C PRO A 213 -26.06 -6.42 -31.42
N ARG A 214 -24.85 -6.08 -31.02
CA ARG A 214 -24.20 -6.52 -29.77
C ARG A 214 -23.93 -5.30 -28.90
N ARG A 215 -24.25 -5.39 -27.63
CA ARG A 215 -23.89 -4.38 -26.63
C ARG A 215 -22.37 -4.22 -26.56
N GLU A 216 -21.83 -3.28 -27.30
CA GLU A 216 -20.40 -2.97 -27.30
C GLU A 216 -20.17 -1.76 -26.40
N LEU A 217 -19.21 -1.90 -25.46
CA LEU A 217 -18.81 -0.81 -24.57
C LEU A 217 -17.72 0.04 -25.24
N ARG A 218 -17.99 1.30 -25.46
CA ARG A 218 -17.05 2.25 -26.05
C ARG A 218 -16.44 3.15 -24.99
N LEU A 219 -15.09 3.24 -24.97
CA LEU A 219 -14.38 4.15 -24.07
C LEU A 219 -14.33 5.57 -24.65
N HIS A 220 -14.89 6.51 -23.92
CA HIS A 220 -14.76 7.95 -24.15
C HIS A 220 -13.68 8.50 -23.23
N ARG A 221 -12.57 8.99 -23.82
CA ARG A 221 -11.42 9.52 -23.07
C ARG A 221 -11.75 10.81 -22.36
N ALA A 222 -11.30 10.97 -21.12
CA ALA A 222 -11.31 12.22 -20.41
C ALA A 222 -9.99 12.98 -20.61
N ARG A 223 -10.04 14.31 -20.63
CA ARG A 223 -8.82 15.13 -20.62
C ARG A 223 -8.15 15.07 -19.26
N ALA A 224 -6.82 15.25 -19.25
CA ALA A 224 -6.09 15.36 -17.99
C ALA A 224 -6.58 16.58 -17.18
N PRO A 225 -6.79 16.45 -15.85
CA PRO A 225 -7.24 17.59 -15.05
C PRO A 225 -6.16 18.66 -14.94
N THR A 226 -6.57 19.92 -15.04
CA THR A 226 -5.72 21.06 -14.71
C THR A 226 -5.57 21.24 -13.19
N THR A 227 -4.58 21.97 -12.73
CA THR A 227 -4.40 22.28 -11.30
C THR A 227 -5.63 22.98 -10.71
N ALA A 228 -6.26 23.90 -11.44
CA ALA A 228 -7.49 24.57 -11.02
C ALA A 228 -8.65 23.57 -10.85
N GLN A 229 -8.83 22.63 -11.77
CA GLN A 229 -9.84 21.57 -11.67
C GLN A 229 -9.55 20.63 -10.49
N LEU A 230 -8.28 20.26 -10.23
CA LEU A 230 -7.89 19.47 -9.07
C LEU A 230 -8.22 20.20 -7.77
N THR A 231 -8.00 21.53 -7.69
CA THR A 231 -8.35 22.35 -6.53
C THR A 231 -9.87 22.37 -6.31
N GLN A 232 -10.66 22.54 -7.36
CA GLN A 232 -12.12 22.51 -7.27
C GLN A 232 -12.66 21.15 -6.86
N LEU A 233 -12.07 20.05 -7.38
CA LEU A 233 -12.42 18.70 -6.98
C LEU A 233 -12.04 18.44 -5.52
N ALA A 234 -10.86 18.87 -5.08
CA ALA A 234 -10.43 18.76 -3.68
C ALA A 234 -11.38 19.52 -2.75
N ALA A 235 -11.81 20.73 -3.12
CA ALA A 235 -12.80 21.52 -2.36
C ALA A 235 -14.16 20.80 -2.27
N THR A 236 -14.65 20.26 -3.39
CA THR A 236 -15.91 19.51 -3.43
C THR A 236 -15.83 18.24 -2.57
N ILE A 237 -14.72 17.52 -2.64
CA ILE A 237 -14.47 16.33 -1.81
C ILE A 237 -14.44 16.72 -0.34
N ALA A 238 -13.63 17.73 0.03
CA ALA A 238 -13.50 18.22 1.40
C ALA A 238 -14.86 18.60 1.99
N HIS A 239 -15.64 19.44 1.29
CA HIS A 239 -16.97 19.84 1.74
C HIS A 239 -17.90 18.66 1.96
N ARG A 240 -17.99 17.72 0.98
CA ARG A 240 -18.89 16.56 1.11
C ARG A 240 -18.45 15.58 2.20
N VAL A 241 -17.13 15.39 2.37
CA VAL A 241 -16.55 14.53 3.41
C VAL A 241 -16.83 15.13 4.79
N CYS A 242 -16.48 16.40 5.02
CA CYS A 242 -16.72 17.06 6.29
C CYS A 242 -18.22 17.05 6.65
N ARG A 243 -19.11 17.45 5.73
CA ARG A 243 -20.55 17.40 5.93
C ARG A 243 -21.06 15.98 6.27
N HIS A 244 -20.51 14.94 5.67
CA HIS A 244 -20.86 13.56 6.01
C HIS A 244 -20.41 13.19 7.41
N LEU A 245 -19.17 13.53 7.78
CA LEU A 245 -18.59 13.20 9.08
C LEU A 245 -19.26 13.98 10.22
N THR A 246 -19.62 15.25 9.99
CA THR A 246 -20.43 16.06 10.94
C THR A 246 -21.80 15.43 11.19
N ARG A 247 -22.49 15.00 10.13
CA ARG A 247 -23.79 14.29 10.28
C ARG A 247 -23.67 12.95 11.00
N LYS A 248 -22.48 12.36 11.03
CA LYS A 248 -22.19 11.14 11.80
C LYS A 248 -21.75 11.43 13.24
N GLY A 249 -21.64 12.69 13.63
CA GLY A 249 -21.16 13.10 14.94
C GLY A 249 -19.68 12.83 15.19
N TRP A 250 -18.88 12.71 14.12
CA TRP A 250 -17.42 12.52 14.23
C TRP A 250 -16.62 13.82 14.07
N LEU A 251 -17.26 14.86 13.53
CA LEU A 251 -16.73 16.21 13.46
C LEU A 251 -17.71 17.19 14.05
N GLU A 252 -17.19 18.23 14.70
CA GLU A 252 -17.89 19.40 15.19
C GLU A 252 -17.32 20.66 14.53
N GLY A 253 -18.15 21.70 14.40
CA GLY A 253 -17.80 22.93 13.68
C GLY A 253 -18.03 22.82 12.17
N GLU A 254 -17.79 23.93 11.48
CA GLU A 254 -17.99 24.05 10.04
C GLU A 254 -16.70 24.50 9.32
N GLY A 255 -16.52 24.02 8.09
CA GLY A 255 -15.44 24.43 7.20
C GLY A 255 -14.03 24.12 7.75
N GLU A 256 -13.16 25.11 7.73
CA GLU A 256 -11.76 24.99 8.19
C GLU A 256 -11.63 24.94 9.71
N SER A 257 -12.65 25.36 10.45
CA SER A 257 -12.69 25.29 11.92
C SER A 257 -13.28 23.97 12.45
N ALA A 258 -13.57 23.01 11.59
CA ALA A 258 -14.06 21.70 12.01
C ALA A 258 -12.96 20.95 12.80
N PHE A 259 -13.34 20.43 13.97
CA PHE A 259 -12.49 19.61 14.85
C PHE A 259 -13.13 18.25 15.12
N LEU A 260 -12.32 17.32 15.61
CA LEU A 260 -12.84 15.99 15.97
C LEU A 260 -13.71 16.08 17.20
N ALA A 261 -14.93 15.53 17.12
CA ALA A 261 -15.80 15.37 18.27
C ALA A 261 -15.14 14.43 19.30
N ASP A 262 -15.44 14.63 20.59
CA ASP A 262 -14.93 13.77 21.67
C ASP A 262 -15.32 12.30 21.45
N SER A 263 -16.49 12.03 20.86
CA SER A 263 -16.92 10.69 20.45
C SER A 263 -16.03 10.03 19.38
N ALA A 264 -15.24 10.83 18.65
CA ALA A 264 -14.29 10.35 17.65
C ALA A 264 -12.93 9.97 18.26
N ALA A 265 -12.57 10.59 19.39
CA ALA A 265 -11.46 10.17 20.23
C ALA A 265 -11.91 8.92 21.00
N GLY A 266 -11.47 7.74 20.59
CA GLY A 266 -11.71 6.51 21.34
C GLY A 266 -10.86 6.47 22.61
N ASP A 267 -11.33 5.79 23.62
CA ASP A 267 -10.56 5.47 24.84
C ASP A 267 -9.59 4.28 24.56
N ASP A 268 -8.97 4.28 23.39
CA ASP A 268 -8.08 3.21 22.95
C ASP A 268 -6.64 3.52 23.38
N SER A 269 -6.04 2.59 24.11
CA SER A 269 -4.63 2.62 24.52
C SER A 269 -3.65 2.96 23.39
N MET A 270 -4.10 2.82 22.13
CA MET A 270 -3.33 3.12 20.92
C MET A 270 -3.42 4.57 20.45
N ASP A 271 -4.33 5.40 20.96
CA ASP A 271 -4.60 6.71 20.38
C ASP A 271 -3.43 7.71 20.54
N GLY A 272 -2.79 7.73 21.69
CA GLY A 272 -1.57 8.51 21.88
C GLY A 272 -0.45 8.11 20.91
N LEU A 273 -0.41 6.83 20.54
CA LEU A 273 0.56 6.27 19.60
C LEU A 273 0.24 6.65 18.16
N ARG A 274 -1.05 6.65 17.81
CA ARG A 274 -1.55 7.09 16.49
C ARG A 274 -1.25 8.56 16.28
N MET A 275 -1.61 9.39 17.27
CA MET A 275 -1.40 10.84 17.19
C MET A 275 0.09 11.18 17.09
N SER A 276 0.94 10.56 17.90
CA SER A 276 2.39 10.75 17.82
C SER A 276 2.94 10.34 16.46
N SER A 277 2.46 9.23 15.88
CA SER A 277 2.90 8.79 14.55
C SER A 277 2.45 9.76 13.44
N ILE A 278 1.22 10.27 13.49
CA ILE A 278 0.68 11.24 12.51
C ILE A 278 1.46 12.55 12.57
N THR A 279 1.75 13.04 13.76
CA THR A 279 2.40 14.33 13.99
C THR A 279 3.93 14.27 14.00
N TYR A 280 4.52 13.12 13.63
CA TYR A 280 5.98 12.92 13.60
C TYR A 280 6.63 13.13 14.97
N ARG A 281 5.98 12.64 16.03
CA ARG A 281 6.51 12.72 17.39
C ARG A 281 6.94 11.34 17.91
N ILE A 282 7.89 11.32 18.83
CA ILE A 282 8.28 10.13 19.59
C ILE A 282 7.15 9.82 20.58
N ALA A 283 6.66 8.59 20.55
CA ALA A 283 5.45 8.26 21.29
C ALA A 283 5.69 7.72 22.69
N THR A 284 6.89 7.26 23.02
CA THR A 284 7.22 6.62 24.31
C THR A 284 8.69 6.76 24.64
N GLY A 285 9.03 6.58 25.93
CA GLY A 285 10.39 6.64 26.45
C GLY A 285 10.80 8.08 26.81
N ARG A 286 12.07 8.25 27.15
CA ARG A 286 12.64 9.50 27.65
C ARG A 286 12.37 10.71 26.76
N ASP A 287 12.36 10.50 25.43
CA ASP A 287 12.19 11.57 24.43
C ASP A 287 10.75 11.63 23.92
N ALA A 288 9.76 11.11 24.67
CA ALA A 288 8.35 11.17 24.28
C ALA A 288 7.90 12.63 24.08
N GLY A 289 7.13 12.85 22.99
CA GLY A 289 6.68 14.18 22.61
C GLY A 289 7.64 14.98 21.71
N CYS A 290 8.94 14.63 21.68
CA CYS A 290 9.91 15.28 20.82
C CYS A 290 9.60 15.05 19.35
N LYS A 291 9.78 16.07 18.49
CA LYS A 291 9.63 15.92 17.04
C LYS A 291 10.70 15.00 16.48
N VAL A 292 10.28 14.15 15.59
CA VAL A 292 11.22 13.42 14.73
C VAL A 292 11.53 14.30 13.53
N VAL A 293 12.80 14.66 13.40
CA VAL A 293 13.28 15.44 12.25
C VAL A 293 13.38 14.52 11.04
N THR A 294 12.64 14.82 9.99
CA THR A 294 12.73 14.16 8.68
C THR A 294 13.05 15.23 7.65
N LEU A 295 13.53 14.80 6.47
CA LEU A 295 13.75 15.75 5.36
C LEU A 295 12.48 16.51 4.94
N GLN A 296 11.32 15.94 5.18
CA GLN A 296 10.02 16.59 4.92
C GLN A 296 9.62 17.59 6.00
N THR A 297 10.25 17.55 7.16
CA THR A 297 9.99 18.47 8.28
C THR A 297 11.06 19.53 8.43
N LEU A 298 12.14 19.48 7.65
CA LEU A 298 13.11 20.54 7.55
C LEU A 298 12.48 21.71 6.76
N PRO A 299 12.69 22.97 7.20
CA PRO A 299 12.34 24.12 6.38
C PRO A 299 13.17 24.06 5.09
N GLY A 300 12.56 23.68 4.01
CA GLY A 300 13.13 23.74 2.68
C GLY A 300 12.30 24.70 1.86
N ASP A 301 12.88 25.26 0.80
CA ASP A 301 12.13 26.09 -0.14
C ASP A 301 10.85 25.37 -0.58
N ALA A 302 9.74 25.81 -0.03
CA ALA A 302 8.41 25.25 -0.33
C ALA A 302 8.03 25.42 -1.81
N GLY A 303 8.74 26.27 -2.54
CA GLY A 303 8.44 26.59 -3.93
C GLY A 303 8.72 25.48 -4.96
N SER A 304 9.53 24.47 -4.64
CA SER A 304 9.90 23.43 -5.63
C SER A 304 8.97 22.21 -5.67
N LEU A 305 7.94 22.14 -4.83
CA LEU A 305 7.00 21.01 -4.73
C LEU A 305 5.54 21.39 -5.07
N GLU A 306 5.28 22.60 -5.51
CA GLU A 306 3.92 23.13 -5.75
C GLU A 306 3.33 22.80 -7.12
N GLY A 307 4.03 22.07 -7.99
CA GLY A 307 3.51 21.65 -9.28
C GLY A 307 2.45 20.54 -9.16
N GLU A 308 1.25 20.76 -9.69
CA GLU A 308 0.25 19.76 -10.09
C GLU A 308 -0.68 19.17 -9.01
N ALA A 309 -0.78 19.70 -7.80
CA ALA A 309 -1.75 19.23 -6.81
C ALA A 309 -2.78 20.31 -6.45
N GLY A 310 -4.07 19.94 -6.45
CA GLY A 310 -5.12 20.77 -5.86
C GLY A 310 -5.09 20.64 -4.33
N LYS A 311 -4.97 21.75 -3.59
CA LYS A 311 -4.88 21.75 -2.12
C LYS A 311 -5.97 22.66 -1.54
N VAL A 312 -6.77 22.14 -0.61
CA VAL A 312 -7.82 22.88 0.10
C VAL A 312 -8.01 22.30 1.49
N GLY A 313 -7.96 23.12 2.57
CA GLY A 313 -8.28 22.69 3.94
C GLY A 313 -7.48 21.46 4.41
N GLY A 314 -6.22 21.32 3.99
CA GLY A 314 -5.38 20.15 4.30
C GLY A 314 -5.66 18.90 3.45
N PHE A 315 -6.66 18.93 2.58
CA PHE A 315 -6.82 17.93 1.52
C PHE A 315 -5.85 18.23 0.36
N SER A 316 -5.27 17.19 -0.23
CA SER A 316 -4.41 17.32 -1.40
C SER A 316 -4.78 16.25 -2.41
N LEU A 317 -5.15 16.65 -3.62
CA LEU A 317 -5.52 15.77 -4.73
C LEU A 317 -4.52 15.93 -5.87
N HIS A 318 -3.96 14.82 -6.34
CA HIS A 318 -3.00 14.76 -7.44
C HIS A 318 -3.44 13.74 -8.48
N ALA A 319 -3.28 14.06 -9.78
CA ALA A 319 -3.64 13.18 -10.89
C ALA A 319 -2.69 13.29 -12.10
N GLY A 320 -1.43 13.69 -11.87
CA GLY A 320 -0.45 13.97 -12.96
C GLY A 320 0.16 12.73 -13.61
N VAL A 321 -0.06 11.51 -13.08
CA VAL A 321 0.57 10.30 -13.61
C VAL A 321 -0.46 9.44 -14.32
N ALA A 322 -0.24 9.18 -15.62
CA ALA A 322 -1.07 8.30 -16.41
C ALA A 322 -0.22 7.29 -17.18
N ALA A 323 -0.82 6.16 -17.54
CA ALA A 323 -0.28 5.16 -18.46
C ALA A 323 -1.24 5.00 -19.62
N GLU A 324 -0.71 5.08 -20.84
CA GLU A 324 -1.49 4.85 -22.05
C GLU A 324 -1.73 3.34 -22.27
N ALA A 325 -2.68 3.00 -23.14
CA ALA A 325 -3.07 1.61 -23.42
C ALA A 325 -1.89 0.71 -23.84
N HIS A 326 -0.89 1.27 -24.54
CA HIS A 326 0.30 0.56 -25.00
C HIS A 326 1.44 0.55 -23.98
N GLU A 327 1.34 1.33 -22.89
CA GLU A 327 2.38 1.46 -21.87
C GLU A 327 2.22 0.44 -20.73
N SER A 328 2.05 -0.86 -21.03
CA SER A 328 1.83 -1.92 -20.03
C SER A 328 2.90 -1.95 -18.93
N HIS A 329 4.17 -1.72 -19.27
CA HIS A 329 5.26 -1.64 -18.31
C HIS A 329 5.14 -0.45 -17.33
N LYS A 330 4.65 0.69 -17.80
CA LYS A 330 4.39 1.85 -16.94
C LYS A 330 3.22 1.58 -16.01
N LEU A 331 2.15 0.95 -16.52
CA LEU A 331 1.02 0.49 -15.71
C LEU A 331 1.47 -0.50 -14.64
N GLU A 332 2.33 -1.47 -14.98
CA GLU A 332 2.90 -2.42 -14.01
C GLU A 332 3.67 -1.69 -12.89
N LYS A 333 4.50 -0.71 -13.23
CA LYS A 333 5.21 0.11 -12.24
C LYS A 333 4.25 0.86 -11.32
N LEU A 334 3.17 1.41 -11.85
CA LEU A 334 2.12 2.05 -11.05
C LEU A 334 1.43 1.05 -10.13
N CYS A 335 1.03 -0.10 -10.63
CA CYS A 335 0.41 -1.17 -9.84
C CYS A 335 1.35 -1.66 -8.72
N ARG A 336 2.62 -1.86 -9.00
CA ARG A 336 3.63 -2.20 -7.97
C ARG A 336 3.82 -1.09 -6.95
N TYR A 337 3.79 0.16 -7.38
CA TYR A 337 3.93 1.31 -6.49
C TYR A 337 2.79 1.41 -5.49
N ILE A 338 1.55 1.25 -5.92
CA ILE A 338 0.39 1.36 -5.02
C ILE A 338 0.24 0.14 -4.10
N THR A 339 0.68 -1.05 -4.53
CA THR A 339 0.60 -2.30 -3.75
C THR A 339 1.84 -2.58 -2.90
N ARG A 340 2.82 -1.68 -2.91
CA ARG A 340 4.09 -1.85 -2.19
C ARG A 340 3.90 -2.05 -0.69
N PRO A 341 4.75 -2.86 -0.05
CA PRO A 341 4.81 -2.94 1.41
C PRO A 341 5.36 -1.63 2.00
N ALA A 342 5.01 -1.35 3.26
CA ALA A 342 5.51 -0.18 3.99
C ALA A 342 7.03 -0.16 4.06
N ILE A 343 7.64 -1.33 4.27
CA ILE A 343 9.07 -1.50 4.43
C ILE A 343 9.66 -2.18 3.23
N SER A 344 10.85 -1.71 2.87
CA SER A 344 11.73 -2.37 1.93
C SER A 344 13.07 -2.63 2.62
N GLU A 345 13.46 -3.88 2.76
CA GLU A 345 14.74 -4.29 3.36
C GLU A 345 15.93 -3.62 2.68
N LYS A 346 15.88 -3.47 1.36
CA LYS A 346 16.93 -2.80 0.57
C LYS A 346 17.15 -1.33 0.93
N ARG A 347 16.23 -0.73 1.68
CA ARG A 347 16.33 0.68 2.12
C ARG A 347 16.63 0.83 3.60
N LEU A 348 16.75 -0.28 4.31
CA LEU A 348 17.06 -0.31 5.72
C LEU A 348 18.57 -0.45 5.90
N SER A 349 19.18 0.41 6.72
CA SER A 349 20.60 0.37 7.05
C SER A 349 20.82 0.83 8.50
N ILE A 350 21.94 0.46 9.07
CA ILE A 350 22.38 0.93 10.39
C ILE A 350 23.32 2.12 10.16
N ALA A 351 23.08 3.22 10.86
CA ALA A 351 24.01 4.35 10.85
C ALA A 351 25.16 4.09 11.85
N LEU A 352 26.33 4.66 11.53
CA LEU A 352 27.57 4.48 12.31
C LEU A 352 27.47 4.84 13.80
N GLN A 353 26.43 5.54 14.22
CA GLN A 353 26.17 5.92 15.61
C GLN A 353 24.95 5.21 16.21
N ALA A 354 24.79 3.92 15.96
CA ALA A 354 23.78 3.03 16.55
C ALA A 354 22.31 3.42 16.30
N GLY A 355 22.01 4.02 15.15
CA GLY A 355 20.63 4.32 14.72
C GLY A 355 20.23 3.55 13.47
N CYS A 356 18.95 3.18 13.36
CA CYS A 356 18.41 2.58 12.14
C CYS A 356 17.92 3.68 11.18
N VAL A 357 18.35 3.62 9.92
CA VAL A 357 18.03 4.62 8.89
C VAL A 357 17.27 3.95 7.74
N THR A 358 16.19 4.58 7.29
CA THR A 358 15.52 4.22 6.05
C THR A 358 15.81 5.26 4.98
N SER A 359 16.36 4.85 3.83
CA SER A 359 16.55 5.75 2.70
C SER A 359 15.25 5.93 1.91
N SER A 360 14.92 7.17 1.57
CA SER A 360 13.87 7.47 0.60
C SER A 360 14.36 7.20 -0.83
N ARG A 361 13.44 6.85 -1.75
CA ARG A 361 13.78 6.72 -3.17
C ARG A 361 14.31 8.04 -3.72
N PRO A 362 15.41 8.07 -4.49
CA PRO A 362 15.78 9.25 -5.26
C PRO A 362 14.68 9.53 -6.29
N ARG A 363 14.21 10.78 -6.36
CA ARG A 363 13.38 11.28 -7.44
C ARG A 363 14.31 11.61 -8.61
N GLY A 364 14.12 10.93 -9.76
CA GLY A 364 14.87 11.22 -10.98
C GLY A 364 16.32 10.71 -10.99
N ALA A 365 16.79 10.28 -12.15
CA ALA A 365 18.15 9.83 -12.37
C ALA A 365 19.14 11.00 -12.20
N MET A 366 19.63 11.21 -11.00
CA MET A 366 20.89 11.88 -10.70
C MET A 366 21.52 11.22 -9.47
N ALA A 367 22.84 11.08 -9.53
CA ALA A 367 23.72 10.29 -8.71
C ALA A 367 23.39 10.21 -7.21
N PRO A 368 23.79 9.11 -6.54
CA PRO A 368 23.54 8.93 -5.12
C PRO A 368 24.35 9.93 -4.32
N ARG A 369 23.74 11.03 -3.88
CA ARG A 369 24.31 11.78 -2.77
C ARG A 369 24.07 10.96 -1.51
N MET A 370 25.16 10.40 -0.98
CA MET A 370 25.21 9.84 0.36
C MET A 370 24.70 10.90 1.34
N TRP A 371 23.56 10.61 1.95
CA TRP A 371 23.02 11.43 3.02
C TRP A 371 23.66 11.02 4.32
N ASN A 372 24.73 11.71 4.68
CA ASN A 372 25.28 11.65 6.02
C ASN A 372 24.31 12.36 6.99
N GLY A 373 23.82 11.62 7.96
CA GLY A 373 23.46 12.16 9.26
C GLY A 373 22.03 12.62 9.46
N ILE A 374 21.13 11.70 9.81
CA ILE A 374 20.14 12.00 10.82
C ILE A 374 20.27 10.92 11.89
N ARG A 375 20.73 11.37 13.02
CA ARG A 375 20.86 10.59 14.25
C ARG A 375 19.47 10.11 14.67
N TRP A 376 19.16 8.86 14.42
CA TRP A 376 18.04 8.19 15.04
C TRP A 376 18.59 7.45 16.24
N ILE A 377 18.42 8.07 17.39
CA ILE A 377 18.82 7.49 18.67
C ILE A 377 18.11 6.16 18.84
N SER A 378 18.87 5.14 19.16
CA SER A 378 18.45 3.79 19.49
C SER A 378 17.15 3.79 20.30
N SER A 379 16.19 3.01 19.95
CA SER A 379 14.99 2.70 20.71
C SER A 379 13.70 3.54 20.47
N PRO A 380 13.62 4.88 20.45
CA PRO A 380 12.34 5.57 20.23
C PRO A 380 11.82 5.52 18.80
N SER A 381 12.68 5.58 17.79
CA SER A 381 12.32 5.51 16.38
C SER A 381 11.81 4.14 15.97
N TRP A 382 12.39 3.08 16.52
CA TRP A 382 11.95 1.72 16.26
C TRP A 382 10.56 1.45 16.85
N ARG A 383 10.25 2.00 18.01
CA ARG A 383 8.92 1.90 18.65
C ARG A 383 7.81 2.56 17.85
N ARG A 384 8.12 3.64 17.18
CA ARG A 384 7.21 4.29 16.24
C ARG A 384 6.91 3.39 15.04
N TRP A 385 7.93 2.75 14.56
CA TRP A 385 7.91 1.91 13.38
C TRP A 385 7.13 0.59 13.60
N SER A 386 7.39 -0.10 14.68
CA SER A 386 6.70 -1.34 15.05
C SER A 386 5.18 -1.18 15.15
N ARG A 387 4.70 -0.03 15.61
CA ARG A 387 3.27 0.27 15.76
C ARG A 387 2.55 0.54 14.46
N HIS A 388 3.26 1.15 13.53
CA HIS A 388 2.73 1.43 12.21
C HIS A 388 2.51 0.15 11.41
N LEU A 389 3.43 -0.78 11.53
CA LEU A 389 3.41 -2.06 10.84
C LEU A 389 2.31 -2.99 11.32
N ALA A 390 2.05 -3.01 12.60
CA ALA A 390 1.05 -3.87 13.20
C ALA A 390 -0.39 -3.56 12.75
N ARG A 391 -0.65 -2.35 12.22
CA ARG A 391 -1.96 -1.96 11.70
C ARG A 391 -2.15 -2.10 10.20
N ILE A 392 -1.13 -2.52 9.49
CA ILE A 392 -1.27 -2.85 8.08
C ILE A 392 -1.91 -4.25 7.97
N SER A 393 -3.12 -4.40 8.48
CA SER A 393 -3.93 -5.59 8.29
C SER A 393 -4.41 -5.71 6.84
N PRO A 394 -4.49 -6.93 6.29
CA PRO A 394 -4.78 -7.18 4.87
C PRO A 394 -6.21 -6.82 4.41
N ALA A 395 -7.03 -6.23 5.25
CA ALA A 395 -8.48 -6.14 5.07
C ALA A 395 -8.95 -4.94 4.24
N SER A 396 -8.18 -4.35 3.35
CA SER A 396 -8.69 -3.18 2.64
C SER A 396 -8.27 -3.06 1.18
N THR A 397 -8.43 -4.13 0.42
CA THR A 397 -8.66 -3.99 -1.01
C THR A 397 -10.18 -3.87 -1.16
N ALA A 398 -10.70 -2.65 -1.05
CA ALA A 398 -12.09 -2.41 -1.39
C ALA A 398 -12.19 -2.49 -2.93
N TYR A 399 -12.46 -3.67 -3.45
CA TYR A 399 -12.98 -3.83 -4.80
C TYR A 399 -14.35 -3.16 -4.82
N SER A 400 -14.54 -2.15 -5.66
CA SER A 400 -15.89 -1.66 -5.94
C SER A 400 -16.65 -2.78 -6.65
N PRO A 401 -17.81 -3.26 -6.12
CA PRO A 401 -18.59 -4.32 -6.77
C PRO A 401 -19.04 -4.00 -8.21
N ARG A 402 -19.04 -2.72 -8.58
CA ARG A 402 -19.40 -2.27 -9.95
C ARG A 402 -18.35 -2.62 -11.02
N MET A 403 -17.12 -2.96 -10.63
CA MET A 403 -16.10 -3.36 -11.60
C MET A 403 -16.26 -4.81 -12.09
N GLN A 404 -16.92 -5.68 -11.32
CA GLN A 404 -17.14 -7.08 -11.73
C GLN A 404 -18.11 -7.21 -12.91
N THR A 405 -18.99 -6.24 -13.13
CA THR A 405 -19.95 -6.25 -14.23
C THR A 405 -19.37 -5.82 -15.58
N CYS A 406 -18.31 -5.00 -15.59
CA CYS A 406 -17.68 -4.53 -16.84
C CYS A 406 -16.59 -5.46 -17.41
N VAL A 407 -16.11 -6.43 -16.64
CA VAL A 407 -15.00 -7.32 -17.05
C VAL A 407 -15.50 -8.69 -17.53
N ARG A 408 -16.80 -9.01 -17.38
CA ARG A 408 -17.38 -10.31 -17.76
C ARG A 408 -18.21 -10.32 -19.04
N SER A 409 -18.08 -9.34 -19.90
CA SER A 409 -18.71 -9.38 -21.23
C SER A 409 -17.69 -9.26 -22.36
#